data_41eae7e78fb33a8025562d4a80ac178b
#
_entry.id   41eae7e78fb33a8025562d4a80ac178b
#
_cell.length_a   1.000
_cell.length_b   1.000
_cell.length_c   1.000
_cell.angle_alpha   90.00
_cell.angle_beta   90.00
_cell.angle_gamma   90.00
#
_symmetry.space_group_name_H-M   'P 1'
#
loop_
_entity.id
_entity.type
_entity.pdbx_description
1 polymer ?
#
loop_
_entity_poly.entity_id
_entity_poly.type
_entity_poly.pdbx_seq_one_letter_code
_entity_poly.pdbx_strand_id
1 'polypeptide(L)'
;MRKMVSPWTVEELSERFGTISFPAYQREPTVWSRAAKQRLIDSMLREFDIAAFYFYGDRDGESVECVDGRQRIGAIMSFLDQNEADRRDNGFQFQVMNELNSEDEIYGREGHPFETLSGMTYREIQELGESAAPDAATAREFLKTLLTYPMTVVLLSDSLADVEFNLQFTRLNLGTLINSGEKLHAMVGDLRDVCFDELAQHAFLRSVGIRTRRFAKAQLAAQIITQVFAIESASDGDVEDRLVRMRYGDLQYLFKKHARLADQARQWIEKLAEVLDGLNAAFEDPGVFRSQAMVLSVVVLAYDLWEQDEFDPAELATFVEIWLERLGQQVKKGLRYDGQYEYLLEFNLHVTQASVERKAVNSRAKMLKEEFAAWRKTGVLRGDDEVVRS
;
A
#
# COMPACT_ATOMS: atom_id res chain seq x y z
N MET A 1 -3.41 -30.92 -0.09
CA MET A 1 -2.15 -30.16 0.09
C MET A 1 -1.17 -31.03 0.83
N ARG A 2 -0.05 -31.32 0.24
CA ARG A 2 1.08 -31.98 0.94
C ARG A 2 2.10 -30.91 1.34
N LYS A 3 2.64 -31.07 2.53
CA LYS A 3 3.66 -30.20 3.09
C LYS A 3 4.94 -31.00 3.23
N MET A 4 6.02 -30.51 2.64
CA MET A 4 7.36 -31.02 2.81
C MET A 4 8.22 -29.93 3.45
N VAL A 5 9.00 -30.29 4.45
CA VAL A 5 9.98 -29.39 5.08
C VAL A 5 11.36 -29.85 4.68
N SER A 6 12.13 -28.94 4.10
CA SER A 6 13.51 -29.20 3.68
C SER A 6 14.38 -28.03 4.10
N PRO A 7 15.56 -28.24 4.66
CA PRO A 7 16.53 -27.17 4.84
C PRO A 7 17.13 -26.79 3.48
N TRP A 8 17.25 -25.49 3.21
CA TRP A 8 18.11 -24.96 2.15
C TRP A 8 19.19 -24.10 2.77
N THR A 9 20.36 -24.11 2.19
CA THR A 9 21.40 -23.14 2.55
C THR A 9 21.24 -21.85 1.76
N VAL A 10 21.96 -20.79 2.16
CA VAL A 10 22.03 -19.54 1.38
C VAL A 10 22.61 -19.78 -0.01
N GLU A 11 23.60 -20.66 -0.10
CA GLU A 11 24.19 -21.07 -1.38
C GLU A 11 23.15 -21.70 -2.30
N GLU A 12 22.38 -22.70 -1.80
CA GLU A 12 21.30 -23.35 -2.55
C GLU A 12 20.19 -22.38 -2.94
N LEU A 13 19.85 -21.41 -2.06
CA LEU A 13 18.91 -20.35 -2.41
C LEU A 13 19.43 -19.49 -3.56
N SER A 14 20.72 -19.12 -3.51
CA SER A 14 21.39 -18.33 -4.55
C SER A 14 21.35 -19.02 -5.91
N GLU A 15 21.67 -20.32 -5.95
CA GLU A 15 21.62 -21.12 -7.17
C GLU A 15 20.21 -21.22 -7.76
N ARG A 16 19.18 -21.32 -6.89
CA ARG A 16 17.77 -21.47 -7.27
C ARG A 16 17.06 -20.14 -7.53
N PHE A 17 17.67 -19.01 -7.22
CA PHE A 17 16.99 -17.70 -7.23
C PHE A 17 16.33 -17.39 -8.57
N GLY A 18 16.97 -17.73 -9.69
CA GLY A 18 16.42 -17.54 -11.04
C GLY A 18 15.18 -18.40 -11.37
N THR A 19 14.92 -19.45 -10.59
CA THR A 19 13.76 -20.35 -10.77
C THR A 19 12.60 -20.04 -9.82
N ILE A 20 12.80 -19.09 -8.88
CA ILE A 20 11.78 -18.67 -7.93
C ILE A 20 10.93 -17.58 -8.55
N SER A 21 9.64 -17.84 -8.73
CA SER A 21 8.67 -16.82 -9.14
C SER A 21 8.11 -16.06 -7.94
N PHE A 22 7.80 -14.78 -8.13
CA PHE A 22 7.24 -13.91 -7.11
C PHE A 22 5.91 -13.35 -7.59
N PRO A 23 4.77 -13.78 -7.03
CA PRO A 23 3.47 -13.28 -7.42
C PRO A 23 3.36 -11.77 -7.29
N ALA A 24 2.58 -11.14 -8.20
CA ALA A 24 2.39 -9.70 -8.22
C ALA A 24 1.74 -9.13 -6.96
N TYR A 25 0.96 -9.95 -6.23
CA TYR A 25 0.32 -9.55 -4.98
C TYR A 25 1.31 -9.43 -3.80
N GLN A 26 2.52 -10.00 -3.90
CA GLN A 26 3.52 -9.86 -2.84
C GLN A 26 4.20 -8.49 -2.88
N ARG A 27 4.65 -8.03 -1.70
CA ARG A 27 5.42 -6.78 -1.58
C ARG A 27 6.70 -6.86 -2.40
N GLU A 28 7.04 -5.77 -3.08
CA GLU A 28 8.33 -5.68 -3.75
C GLU A 28 9.50 -5.85 -2.76
N PRO A 29 10.66 -6.37 -3.20
CA PRO A 29 11.82 -6.58 -2.33
C PRO A 29 12.36 -5.30 -1.69
N THR A 30 12.00 -4.14 -2.22
CA THR A 30 12.44 -2.80 -1.78
C THR A 30 11.69 -2.24 -0.57
N VAL A 31 10.73 -2.97 0.02
CA VAL A 31 9.93 -2.48 1.16
C VAL A 31 10.72 -2.44 2.45
N TRP A 32 11.65 -3.38 2.66
CA TRP A 32 12.50 -3.36 3.83
C TRP A 32 13.51 -2.22 3.78
N SER A 33 13.68 -1.54 4.92
CA SER A 33 14.77 -0.57 5.06
C SER A 33 16.14 -1.28 5.05
N ARG A 34 17.19 -0.56 4.69
CA ARG A 34 18.57 -1.09 4.74
C ARG A 34 18.90 -1.68 6.11
N ALA A 35 18.52 -0.99 7.20
CA ALA A 35 18.73 -1.49 8.55
C ALA A 35 18.02 -2.82 8.83
N ALA A 36 16.82 -3.04 8.29
CA ALA A 36 16.12 -4.32 8.42
C ALA A 36 16.83 -5.46 7.65
N LYS A 37 17.37 -5.16 6.46
CA LYS A 37 18.17 -6.11 5.67
C LYS A 37 19.48 -6.45 6.38
N GLN A 38 20.18 -5.45 6.90
CA GLN A 38 21.42 -5.65 7.68
C GLN A 38 21.17 -6.50 8.92
N ARG A 39 20.07 -6.24 9.65
CA ARG A 39 19.69 -7.06 10.82
C ARG A 39 19.45 -8.51 10.46
N LEU A 40 18.86 -8.81 9.30
CA LEU A 40 18.70 -10.19 8.86
C LEU A 40 20.05 -10.88 8.66
N ILE A 41 20.98 -10.24 7.96
CA ILE A 41 22.33 -10.80 7.74
C ILE A 41 23.08 -10.99 9.07
N ASP A 42 23.03 -10.00 9.97
CA ASP A 42 23.62 -10.08 11.31
C ASP A 42 23.02 -11.27 12.11
N SER A 43 21.68 -11.45 12.06
CA SER A 43 21.01 -12.58 12.72
C SER A 43 21.47 -13.93 12.19
N MET A 44 21.63 -14.06 10.88
CA MET A 44 22.12 -15.30 10.26
C MET A 44 23.57 -15.61 10.67
N LEU A 45 24.43 -14.59 10.75
CA LEU A 45 25.82 -14.73 11.17
C LEU A 45 25.98 -15.01 12.68
N ARG A 46 24.96 -14.69 13.48
CA ARG A 46 24.85 -15.10 14.88
C ARG A 46 24.18 -16.47 15.06
N GLU A 47 23.86 -17.13 13.95
CA GLU A 47 23.12 -18.41 13.94
C GLU A 47 21.76 -18.33 14.65
N PHE A 48 21.14 -17.13 14.70
CA PHE A 48 19.79 -16.97 15.21
C PHE A 48 18.79 -17.57 14.21
N ASP A 49 17.74 -18.20 14.73
CA ASP A 49 16.66 -18.73 13.89
C ASP A 49 15.92 -17.60 13.19
N ILE A 50 15.65 -17.79 11.90
CA ILE A 50 14.84 -16.89 11.09
C ILE A 50 13.55 -17.60 10.66
N ALA A 51 12.47 -16.82 10.48
CA ALA A 51 11.18 -17.40 10.10
C ALA A 51 11.28 -18.23 8.81
N ALA A 52 10.57 -19.35 8.76
CA ALA A 52 10.57 -20.27 7.63
C ALA A 52 10.12 -19.62 6.32
N PHE A 53 10.66 -20.06 5.21
CA PHE A 53 10.26 -19.69 3.86
C PHE A 53 9.18 -20.64 3.36
N TYR A 54 8.17 -20.12 2.69
CA TYR A 54 7.09 -20.91 2.14
C TYR A 54 7.05 -20.78 0.62
N PHE A 55 7.13 -21.91 -0.06
CA PHE A 55 7.03 -21.99 -1.51
C PHE A 55 5.91 -22.92 -1.92
N TYR A 56 5.34 -22.65 -3.08
CA TYR A 56 4.38 -23.49 -3.76
C TYR A 56 4.99 -23.97 -5.07
N GLY A 57 4.88 -25.25 -5.39
CA GLY A 57 5.43 -25.79 -6.64
C GLY A 57 5.50 -27.30 -6.65
N ASP A 58 6.19 -27.84 -7.64
CA ASP A 58 6.35 -29.26 -7.84
C ASP A 58 7.23 -29.89 -6.74
N ARG A 59 7.09 -31.22 -6.57
CA ARG A 59 7.79 -31.98 -5.54
C ARG A 59 9.31 -31.88 -5.60
N ASP A 60 9.84 -31.70 -6.79
CA ASP A 60 11.27 -31.65 -7.05
C ASP A 60 11.86 -30.25 -6.84
N GLY A 61 11.00 -29.24 -6.66
CA GLY A 61 11.41 -27.86 -6.35
C GLY A 61 12.16 -27.16 -7.49
N GLU A 62 12.04 -27.65 -8.72
CA GLU A 62 12.73 -27.07 -9.89
C GLU A 62 12.17 -25.70 -10.28
N SER A 63 10.85 -25.50 -10.10
CA SER A 63 10.20 -24.21 -10.27
C SER A 63 9.21 -24.00 -9.14
N VAL A 64 9.43 -22.96 -8.35
CA VAL A 64 8.62 -22.67 -7.18
C VAL A 64 8.14 -21.23 -7.16
N GLU A 65 6.96 -21.02 -6.61
CA GLU A 65 6.39 -19.70 -6.36
C GLU A 65 6.54 -19.37 -4.88
N CYS A 66 7.12 -18.21 -4.57
CA CYS A 66 7.30 -17.76 -3.20
C CYS A 66 5.94 -17.34 -2.61
N VAL A 67 5.51 -18.03 -1.55
CA VAL A 67 4.29 -17.72 -0.79
C VAL A 67 4.58 -16.76 0.35
N ASP A 68 5.65 -16.99 1.12
CA ASP A 68 6.15 -16.07 2.14
C ASP A 68 7.68 -16.15 2.21
N GLY A 69 8.30 -15.01 2.48
CA GLY A 69 9.74 -14.85 2.57
C GLY A 69 10.35 -13.93 1.52
N ARG A 70 9.58 -13.37 0.59
CA ARG A 70 10.10 -12.52 -0.51
C ARG A 70 11.03 -11.41 -0.02
N GLN A 71 10.70 -10.72 1.09
CA GLN A 71 11.54 -9.65 1.62
C GLN A 71 12.88 -10.17 2.15
N ARG A 72 12.87 -11.35 2.79
CA ARG A 72 14.07 -12.02 3.31
C ARG A 72 14.94 -12.54 2.16
N ILE A 73 14.34 -13.19 1.17
CA ILE A 73 15.04 -13.62 -0.06
C ILE A 73 15.66 -12.38 -0.72
N GLY A 74 14.88 -11.33 -0.95
CA GLY A 74 15.36 -10.09 -1.53
C GLY A 74 16.52 -9.46 -0.76
N ALA A 75 16.49 -9.51 0.58
CA ALA A 75 17.58 -8.99 1.43
C ALA A 75 18.85 -9.84 1.29
N ILE A 76 18.73 -11.16 1.32
CA ILE A 76 19.87 -12.07 1.14
C ILE A 76 20.49 -11.86 -0.25
N MET A 77 19.68 -11.89 -1.30
CA MET A 77 20.16 -11.72 -2.67
C MET A 77 20.75 -10.34 -2.92
N SER A 78 20.18 -9.28 -2.31
CA SER A 78 20.77 -7.93 -2.38
C SER A 78 22.12 -7.87 -1.68
N PHE A 79 22.30 -8.57 -0.57
CA PHE A 79 23.60 -8.62 0.10
C PHE A 79 24.64 -9.34 -0.75
N LEU A 80 24.28 -10.45 -1.38
CA LEU A 80 25.15 -11.21 -2.31
C LEU A 80 25.43 -10.48 -3.63
N ASP A 81 24.90 -9.26 -3.83
CA ASP A 81 24.97 -8.47 -5.06
C ASP A 81 24.35 -9.17 -6.28
N GLN A 82 23.27 -9.92 -6.07
CA GLN A 82 22.57 -10.72 -7.07
C GLN A 82 21.12 -10.28 -7.34
N ASN A 83 20.64 -9.20 -6.70
CA ASN A 83 19.28 -8.72 -6.83
C ASN A 83 19.19 -7.46 -7.72
N GLU A 84 19.22 -7.65 -9.02
CA GLU A 84 19.11 -6.53 -9.98
C GLU A 84 17.80 -5.72 -9.87
N ALA A 85 16.74 -6.31 -9.29
CA ALA A 85 15.49 -5.61 -9.05
C ALA A 85 15.59 -4.58 -7.92
N ASP A 86 16.58 -4.70 -7.03
CA ASP A 86 16.83 -3.77 -5.93
C ASP A 86 18.08 -2.92 -6.18
N ARG A 87 18.05 -2.11 -7.24
CA ARG A 87 19.18 -1.24 -7.63
C ARG A 87 19.69 -0.32 -6.52
N ARG A 88 18.85 -0.05 -5.53
CA ARG A 88 19.18 0.89 -4.44
C ARG A 88 20.07 0.28 -3.38
N ASP A 89 19.82 -0.98 -3.04
CA ASP A 89 20.48 -1.66 -1.93
C ASP A 89 21.23 -2.94 -2.38
N ASN A 90 21.35 -3.19 -3.69
CA ASN A 90 22.14 -4.31 -4.18
C ASN A 90 23.61 -4.08 -3.82
N GLY A 91 24.26 -5.10 -3.24
CA GLY A 91 25.62 -4.98 -2.71
C GLY A 91 25.73 -4.10 -1.47
N PHE A 92 24.71 -4.03 -0.61
CA PHE A 92 24.78 -3.24 0.62
C PHE A 92 25.83 -3.80 1.61
N GLN A 93 26.32 -2.93 2.48
CA GLN A 93 27.34 -3.27 3.46
C GLN A 93 26.79 -4.10 4.63
N PHE A 94 27.54 -5.12 5.06
CA PHE A 94 27.33 -5.76 6.33
C PHE A 94 27.47 -4.76 7.49
N GLN A 95 26.65 -4.92 8.51
CA GLN A 95 26.70 -4.09 9.70
C GLN A 95 26.40 -4.94 10.92
N VAL A 96 27.29 -4.97 11.87
CA VAL A 96 27.01 -5.54 13.19
C VAL A 96 25.95 -4.68 13.87
N MET A 97 24.83 -5.29 14.22
CA MET A 97 23.70 -4.59 14.80
C MET A 97 23.83 -4.55 16.32
N ASN A 98 23.78 -3.35 16.89
CA ASN A 98 23.70 -3.17 18.34
C ASN A 98 22.23 -3.11 18.73
N GLU A 99 21.76 -4.03 19.53
CA GLU A 99 20.46 -3.91 20.18
C GLU A 99 20.65 -3.19 21.53
N LEU A 100 20.29 -1.92 21.56
CA LEU A 100 20.20 -1.15 22.81
C LEU A 100 18.93 -1.59 23.54
N ASN A 101 19.07 -2.43 24.55
CA ASN A 101 18.12 -2.47 25.64
C ASN A 101 18.52 -1.39 26.66
N SER A 102 17.57 -0.59 27.07
CA SER A 102 17.67 0.72 27.66
C SER A 102 18.34 0.85 29.03
N GLU A 103 18.82 -0.18 29.65
CA GLU A 103 19.49 -0.10 30.97
C GLU A 103 20.62 -1.12 31.21
N ASP A 104 20.76 -2.16 30.39
CA ASP A 104 21.77 -3.18 30.61
C ASP A 104 22.51 -3.54 29.34
N GLU A 105 23.82 -3.64 29.48
CA GLU A 105 24.83 -4.21 28.58
C GLU A 105 24.50 -4.30 27.10
N ILE A 106 25.33 -3.68 26.30
CA ILE A 106 25.34 -3.69 24.84
C ILE A 106 25.49 -5.14 24.36
N TYR A 107 24.35 -5.82 24.17
CA TYR A 107 24.30 -7.00 23.33
C TYR A 107 24.60 -6.54 21.91
N GLY A 108 25.80 -6.76 21.45
CA GLY A 108 25.90 -6.49 20.06
C GLY A 108 27.28 -6.34 19.46
N ARG A 109 28.09 -5.44 19.90
CA ARG A 109 29.34 -5.16 19.21
C ARG A 109 30.53 -5.89 19.82
N GLU A 110 30.68 -5.82 21.12
CA GLU A 110 31.75 -6.51 21.80
C GLU A 110 31.54 -8.04 21.73
N GLY A 111 32.50 -8.72 21.10
CA GLY A 111 32.48 -10.18 20.96
C GLY A 111 31.73 -10.72 19.75
N HIS A 112 31.26 -9.88 18.84
CA HIS A 112 30.74 -10.37 17.55
C HIS A 112 31.92 -10.94 16.73
N PRO A 113 31.86 -12.21 16.26
CA PRO A 113 32.98 -12.86 15.60
C PRO A 113 33.45 -12.17 14.33
N PHE A 114 32.58 -11.34 13.72
CA PHE A 114 32.80 -10.64 12.46
C PHE A 114 32.81 -9.10 12.62
N GLU A 115 33.10 -8.57 13.81
CA GLU A 115 33.07 -7.12 14.04
C GLU A 115 34.02 -6.36 13.11
N THR A 116 35.20 -6.91 12.84
CA THR A 116 36.22 -6.30 11.96
C THR A 116 35.75 -6.14 10.51
N LEU A 117 34.74 -6.90 10.09
CA LEU A 117 34.17 -6.86 8.73
C LEU A 117 32.95 -5.90 8.62
N SER A 118 32.58 -5.27 9.74
CA SER A 118 31.44 -4.33 9.74
C SER A 118 31.74 -3.11 8.86
N GLY A 119 30.83 -2.79 7.96
CA GLY A 119 31.00 -1.72 6.96
C GLY A 119 31.47 -2.22 5.60
N MET A 120 31.79 -3.51 5.44
CA MET A 120 32.21 -4.08 4.17
C MET A 120 31.03 -4.69 3.39
N THR A 121 31.11 -4.60 2.07
CA THR A 121 30.20 -5.30 1.16
C THR A 121 30.59 -6.79 1.06
N TYR A 122 29.66 -7.63 0.57
CA TYR A 122 29.93 -9.04 0.33
C TYR A 122 31.16 -9.24 -0.59
N ARG A 123 31.30 -8.44 -1.63
CA ARG A 123 32.43 -8.49 -2.57
C ARG A 123 33.76 -8.14 -1.89
N GLU A 124 33.80 -7.08 -1.10
CA GLU A 124 35.00 -6.71 -0.34
C GLU A 124 35.41 -7.81 0.65
N ILE A 125 34.42 -8.50 1.27
CA ILE A 125 34.69 -9.64 2.16
C ILE A 125 35.25 -10.84 1.38
N GLN A 126 34.74 -11.10 0.16
CA GLN A 126 35.29 -12.14 -0.71
C GLN A 126 36.75 -11.84 -1.11
N GLU A 127 37.01 -10.64 -1.58
CA GLU A 127 38.36 -10.19 -1.96
C GLU A 127 39.33 -10.26 -0.76
N LEU A 128 38.88 -9.85 0.43
CA LEU A 128 39.64 -9.98 1.67
C LEU A 128 39.95 -11.44 2.00
N GLY A 129 38.98 -12.34 1.86
CA GLY A 129 39.14 -13.77 2.10
C GLY A 129 40.17 -14.47 1.20
N GLU A 130 40.35 -13.95 -0.03
CA GLU A 130 41.34 -14.41 -1.00
C GLU A 130 42.73 -13.83 -0.78
N SER A 131 42.84 -12.77 0.03
CA SER A 131 44.08 -12.05 0.28
C SER A 131 44.98 -12.73 1.33
N ALA A 132 46.16 -12.19 1.52
CA ALA A 132 47.08 -12.57 2.60
C ALA A 132 46.96 -11.65 3.83
N ALA A 133 45.92 -10.83 3.91
CA ALA A 133 45.71 -9.89 5.01
C ALA A 133 45.39 -10.58 6.33
N PRO A 134 45.65 -9.97 7.49
CA PRO A 134 45.39 -10.58 8.81
C PRO A 134 43.95 -11.05 8.98
N ASP A 135 42.97 -10.30 8.46
CA ASP A 135 41.53 -10.63 8.59
C ASP A 135 41.01 -11.60 7.53
N ALA A 136 41.86 -12.09 6.63
CA ALA A 136 41.46 -13.04 5.58
C ALA A 136 40.83 -14.32 6.14
N ALA A 137 41.31 -14.82 7.29
CA ALA A 137 40.75 -15.98 7.94
C ALA A 137 39.34 -15.71 8.47
N THR A 138 39.10 -14.52 9.06
CA THR A 138 37.80 -14.08 9.54
C THR A 138 36.84 -13.91 8.38
N ALA A 139 37.31 -13.35 7.26
CA ALA A 139 36.49 -13.18 6.04
C ALA A 139 36.04 -14.53 5.45
N ARG A 140 36.94 -15.54 5.40
CA ARG A 140 36.60 -16.91 4.96
C ARG A 140 35.56 -17.57 5.87
N GLU A 141 35.70 -17.40 7.18
CA GLU A 141 34.73 -17.95 8.14
C GLU A 141 33.37 -17.25 8.01
N PHE A 142 33.35 -15.94 7.82
CA PHE A 142 32.12 -15.16 7.51
C PHE A 142 31.39 -15.77 6.30
N LEU A 143 32.11 -15.91 5.18
CA LEU A 143 31.54 -16.42 3.94
C LEU A 143 30.98 -17.82 4.12
N LYS A 144 31.74 -18.67 4.80
CA LYS A 144 31.33 -20.05 5.11
C LYS A 144 30.08 -20.05 5.98
N THR A 145 30.07 -19.32 7.10
CA THR A 145 28.92 -19.24 8.02
C THR A 145 27.68 -18.74 7.29
N LEU A 146 27.81 -17.69 6.48
CA LEU A 146 26.69 -17.14 5.72
C LEU A 146 26.16 -18.13 4.67
N LEU A 147 27.03 -18.66 3.81
CA LEU A 147 26.63 -19.48 2.67
C LEU A 147 26.04 -20.81 3.10
N THR A 148 26.56 -21.40 4.22
CA THR A 148 26.06 -22.66 4.76
C THR A 148 24.93 -22.48 5.78
N TYR A 149 24.49 -21.25 6.08
CA TYR A 149 23.40 -21.00 7.02
C TYR A 149 22.13 -21.76 6.60
N PRO A 150 21.59 -22.65 7.48
CA PRO A 150 20.43 -23.47 7.15
C PRO A 150 19.13 -22.69 7.34
N MET A 151 18.35 -22.57 6.27
CA MET A 151 17.03 -21.96 6.29
C MET A 151 15.94 -23.02 6.26
N THR A 152 14.92 -22.88 7.10
CA THR A 152 13.76 -23.78 7.05
C THR A 152 12.89 -23.41 5.83
N VAL A 153 12.78 -24.33 4.87
CA VAL A 153 11.93 -24.19 3.69
C VAL A 153 10.75 -25.14 3.78
N VAL A 154 9.56 -24.64 3.54
CA VAL A 154 8.30 -25.37 3.50
C VAL A 154 7.78 -25.37 2.06
N LEU A 155 7.84 -26.51 1.41
CA LEU A 155 7.28 -26.72 0.07
C LEU A 155 5.83 -27.21 0.20
N LEU A 156 4.94 -26.51 -0.45
CA LEU A 156 3.51 -26.81 -0.54
C LEU A 156 3.26 -27.39 -1.93
N SER A 157 2.80 -28.63 -2.01
CA SER A 157 2.46 -29.29 -3.28
C SER A 157 1.01 -29.75 -3.30
N ASP A 158 0.47 -29.98 -4.45
CA ASP A 158 -0.88 -30.30 -4.90
C ASP A 158 -1.67 -29.05 -5.34
N SER A 159 -2.50 -29.21 -6.37
CA SER A 159 -3.31 -28.16 -6.98
C SER A 159 -4.26 -27.52 -5.95
N LEU A 160 -3.82 -26.42 -5.35
CA LEU A 160 -4.72 -25.51 -4.66
C LEU A 160 -5.49 -24.71 -5.73
N ALA A 161 -6.80 -24.58 -5.58
CA ALA A 161 -7.50 -23.54 -6.31
C ALA A 161 -6.93 -22.17 -5.87
N ASP A 162 -6.86 -21.20 -6.79
CA ASP A 162 -6.32 -19.85 -6.51
C ASP A 162 -6.88 -19.22 -5.23
N VAL A 163 -8.14 -19.53 -4.90
CA VAL A 163 -8.81 -19.07 -3.68
C VAL A 163 -8.16 -19.65 -2.41
N GLU A 164 -7.80 -20.93 -2.41
CA GLU A 164 -7.18 -21.60 -1.25
C GLU A 164 -5.75 -21.13 -1.06
N PHE A 165 -5.02 -20.89 -2.15
CA PHE A 165 -3.69 -20.32 -2.14
C PHE A 165 -3.67 -18.93 -1.52
N ASN A 166 -4.56 -18.04 -1.97
CA ASN A 166 -4.70 -16.68 -1.43
C ASN A 166 -5.15 -16.66 0.04
N LEU A 167 -6.01 -17.61 0.43
CA LEU A 167 -6.42 -17.76 1.82
C LEU A 167 -5.23 -18.16 2.71
N GLN A 168 -4.40 -19.08 2.24
CA GLN A 168 -3.20 -19.50 2.96
C GLN A 168 -2.17 -18.38 3.06
N PHE A 169 -1.91 -17.65 1.97
CA PHE A 169 -1.07 -16.46 2.00
C PHE A 169 -1.55 -15.45 3.06
N THR A 170 -2.85 -15.17 3.09
CA THR A 170 -3.43 -14.27 4.08
C THR A 170 -3.21 -14.77 5.51
N ARG A 171 -3.34 -16.08 5.75
CA ARG A 171 -3.17 -16.68 7.08
C ARG A 171 -1.71 -16.72 7.53
N LEU A 172 -0.77 -17.03 6.65
CA LEU A 172 0.67 -17.00 6.95
C LEU A 172 1.14 -15.59 7.32
N ASN A 173 0.56 -14.58 6.72
CA ASN A 173 0.90 -13.17 6.95
C ASN A 173 0.09 -12.50 8.08
N LEU A 174 -0.71 -13.22 8.87
CA LEU A 174 -1.49 -12.66 9.98
C LEU A 174 -0.62 -11.97 11.06
N GLY A 175 0.65 -12.32 11.18
CA GLY A 175 1.62 -11.69 12.08
C GLY A 175 2.32 -10.45 11.53
N THR A 176 2.25 -10.20 10.22
CA THR A 176 2.82 -9.01 9.57
C THR A 176 1.76 -7.93 9.41
N LEU A 177 2.14 -6.66 9.63
CA LEU A 177 1.26 -5.50 9.39
C LEU A 177 1.02 -5.32 7.89
N ILE A 178 0.20 -6.20 7.31
CA ILE A 178 -0.27 -6.08 5.92
C ILE A 178 -1.34 -4.98 5.90
N ASN A 179 -1.18 -3.96 5.05
CA ASN A 179 -2.17 -2.90 4.93
C ASN A 179 -3.47 -3.41 4.24
N SER A 180 -4.56 -2.65 4.39
CA SER A 180 -5.86 -3.04 3.85
C SER A 180 -5.84 -3.23 2.32
N GLY A 181 -5.07 -2.40 1.59
CA GLY A 181 -4.94 -2.52 0.14
C GLY A 181 -4.26 -3.82 -0.28
N GLU A 182 -3.21 -4.25 0.43
CA GLU A 182 -2.54 -5.54 0.16
C GLU A 182 -3.46 -6.73 0.42
N LYS A 183 -4.27 -6.65 1.49
CA LYS A 183 -5.26 -7.71 1.79
C LYS A 183 -6.36 -7.79 0.73
N LEU A 184 -6.83 -6.66 0.22
CA LEU A 184 -7.82 -6.60 -0.86
C LEU A 184 -7.22 -7.09 -2.18
N HIS A 185 -5.96 -6.77 -2.47
CA HIS A 185 -5.27 -7.22 -3.68
C HIS A 185 -5.11 -8.74 -3.75
N ALA A 186 -4.98 -9.42 -2.61
CA ALA A 186 -4.91 -10.87 -2.52
C ALA A 186 -6.28 -11.58 -2.71
N MET A 187 -7.37 -10.83 -2.90
CA MET A 187 -8.68 -11.40 -3.24
C MET A 187 -8.77 -11.68 -4.74
N VAL A 188 -9.69 -12.55 -5.11
CA VAL A 188 -9.94 -12.95 -6.51
C VAL A 188 -11.34 -12.52 -6.92
N GLY A 189 -11.50 -12.09 -8.16
CA GLY A 189 -12.78 -11.78 -8.77
C GLY A 189 -12.82 -10.49 -9.56
N ASP A 190 -13.83 -10.33 -10.39
CA ASP A 190 -13.99 -9.22 -11.35
C ASP A 190 -13.86 -7.85 -10.66
N LEU A 191 -14.48 -7.66 -9.49
CA LEU A 191 -14.41 -6.37 -8.79
C LEU A 191 -13.00 -6.05 -8.31
N ARG A 192 -12.20 -7.06 -7.93
CA ARG A 192 -10.78 -6.89 -7.62
C ARG A 192 -10.04 -6.36 -8.84
N ASP A 193 -10.25 -6.99 -10.00
CA ASP A 193 -9.56 -6.62 -11.23
C ASP A 193 -9.94 -5.21 -11.66
N VAL A 194 -11.23 -4.86 -11.61
CA VAL A 194 -11.69 -3.47 -11.85
C VAL A 194 -11.01 -2.45 -10.92
N CYS A 195 -10.95 -2.73 -9.62
CA CYS A 195 -10.35 -1.78 -8.68
C CYS A 195 -8.83 -1.61 -8.86
N PHE A 196 -8.12 -2.70 -9.13
CA PHE A 196 -6.64 -2.70 -9.12
C PHE A 196 -6.04 -2.50 -10.51
N ASP A 197 -6.65 -3.08 -11.53
CA ASP A 197 -6.06 -3.15 -12.87
C ASP A 197 -6.70 -2.13 -13.83
N GLU A 198 -7.93 -1.66 -13.56
CA GLU A 198 -8.62 -0.65 -14.36
C GLU A 198 -8.68 0.72 -13.65
N LEU A 199 -9.50 0.88 -12.61
CA LEU A 199 -9.75 2.19 -11.99
C LEU A 199 -8.53 2.78 -11.28
N ALA A 200 -7.71 1.96 -10.59
CA ALA A 200 -6.46 2.47 -10.01
C ALA A 200 -5.48 2.98 -11.06
N GLN A 201 -5.62 2.54 -12.32
CA GLN A 201 -4.84 2.98 -13.47
C GLN A 201 -5.50 4.13 -14.24
N HIS A 202 -6.75 4.48 -13.93
CA HIS A 202 -7.44 5.59 -14.55
C HIS A 202 -6.64 6.91 -14.39
N ALA A 203 -6.57 7.72 -15.44
CA ALA A 203 -5.72 8.91 -15.50
C ALA A 203 -5.94 9.86 -14.30
N PHE A 204 -7.18 10.14 -13.93
CA PHE A 204 -7.52 10.96 -12.76
C PHE A 204 -7.00 10.36 -11.46
N LEU A 205 -7.27 9.07 -11.17
CA LEU A 205 -6.84 8.43 -9.93
C LEU A 205 -5.31 8.23 -9.87
N ARG A 206 -4.64 8.11 -11.02
CA ARG A 206 -3.18 8.07 -11.06
C ARG A 206 -2.53 9.41 -10.72
N SER A 207 -3.14 10.52 -11.13
CA SER A 207 -2.58 11.86 -10.96
C SER A 207 -2.85 12.47 -9.59
N VAL A 208 -3.87 12.00 -8.81
CA VAL A 208 -4.11 12.53 -7.46
C VAL A 208 -2.90 12.36 -6.53
N GLY A 209 -2.58 13.40 -5.75
CA GLY A 209 -1.39 13.53 -4.92
C GLY A 209 -1.47 12.82 -3.56
N ILE A 210 -2.28 11.78 -3.42
CA ILE A 210 -2.37 11.00 -2.17
C ILE A 210 -1.06 10.27 -1.89
N ARG A 211 -0.60 10.30 -0.63
CA ARG A 211 0.61 9.58 -0.22
C ARG A 211 0.47 8.09 -0.50
N THR A 212 1.42 7.56 -1.23
CA THR A 212 1.41 6.18 -1.73
C THR A 212 1.84 5.19 -0.66
N ARG A 213 0.88 4.66 0.11
CA ARG A 213 1.00 3.28 0.56
C ARG A 213 0.70 2.38 -0.65
N ARG A 214 1.35 1.23 -0.72
CA ARG A 214 1.09 0.27 -1.79
C ARG A 214 -0.42 0.00 -1.90
N PHE A 215 -0.94 0.06 -3.12
CA PHE A 215 -2.37 -0.09 -3.43
C PHE A 215 -3.32 0.97 -2.82
N ALA A 216 -2.81 2.11 -2.38
CA ALA A 216 -3.66 3.18 -1.85
C ALA A 216 -4.71 3.66 -2.86
N LYS A 217 -4.35 3.75 -4.15
CA LYS A 217 -5.25 4.16 -5.23
C LYS A 217 -6.31 3.09 -5.54
N ALA A 218 -5.94 1.81 -5.51
CA ALA A 218 -6.90 0.71 -5.65
C ALA A 218 -7.86 0.62 -4.45
N GLN A 219 -7.37 0.86 -3.24
CA GLN A 219 -8.23 0.98 -2.07
C GLN A 219 -9.19 2.16 -2.18
N LEU A 220 -8.74 3.30 -2.69
CA LEU A 220 -9.59 4.45 -2.98
C LEU A 220 -10.65 4.11 -4.04
N ALA A 221 -10.28 3.43 -5.13
CA ALA A 221 -11.20 2.96 -6.15
C ALA A 221 -12.28 2.04 -5.54
N ALA A 222 -11.89 1.09 -4.67
CA ALA A 222 -12.84 0.25 -3.95
C ALA A 222 -13.79 1.04 -3.04
N GLN A 223 -13.30 2.09 -2.38
CA GLN A 223 -14.14 2.99 -1.57
C GLN A 223 -15.12 3.78 -2.43
N ILE A 224 -14.69 4.28 -3.57
CA ILE A 224 -15.55 5.01 -4.52
C ILE A 224 -16.66 4.08 -5.04
N ILE A 225 -16.31 2.89 -5.53
CA ILE A 225 -17.29 1.89 -6.01
C ILE A 225 -18.29 1.53 -4.90
N THR A 226 -17.82 1.40 -3.65
CA THR A 226 -18.72 1.12 -2.53
C THR A 226 -19.83 2.17 -2.41
N GLN A 227 -19.51 3.45 -2.58
CA GLN A 227 -20.48 4.55 -2.53
C GLN A 227 -21.37 4.55 -3.78
N VAL A 228 -20.78 4.39 -4.96
CA VAL A 228 -21.55 4.31 -6.23
C VAL A 228 -22.58 3.17 -6.17
N PHE A 229 -22.16 1.99 -5.74
CA PHE A 229 -23.08 0.85 -5.62
C PHE A 229 -24.17 1.07 -4.56
N ALA A 230 -23.86 1.81 -3.48
CA ALA A 230 -24.85 2.17 -2.48
C ALA A 230 -25.87 3.19 -3.02
N ILE A 231 -25.42 4.19 -3.79
CA ILE A 231 -26.27 5.18 -4.46
C ILE A 231 -27.18 4.50 -5.45
N GLU A 232 -26.67 3.67 -6.34
CA GLU A 232 -27.40 3.01 -7.41
C GLU A 232 -28.35 1.89 -6.92
N SER A 233 -28.03 1.24 -5.80
CA SER A 233 -28.84 0.17 -5.23
C SER A 233 -29.96 0.65 -4.30
N ALA A 234 -29.93 1.90 -3.87
CA ALA A 234 -30.93 2.44 -2.97
C ALA A 234 -32.14 2.94 -3.76
N SER A 235 -33.35 2.66 -3.26
CA SER A 235 -34.57 3.31 -3.70
C SER A 235 -34.54 4.78 -3.29
N ASP A 236 -35.38 5.62 -3.93
CA ASP A 236 -35.50 7.07 -3.73
C ASP A 236 -35.03 7.63 -2.37
N GLY A 237 -34.28 8.73 -2.38
CA GLY A 237 -33.76 9.41 -1.22
C GLY A 237 -32.59 10.32 -1.58
N ASP A 238 -32.18 11.19 -0.67
CA ASP A 238 -30.97 11.99 -0.86
C ASP A 238 -29.71 11.12 -0.86
N VAL A 239 -28.68 11.55 -1.60
CA VAL A 239 -27.43 10.81 -1.74
C VAL A 239 -26.77 10.54 -0.38
N GLU A 240 -26.85 11.47 0.57
CA GLU A 240 -26.28 11.34 1.90
C GLU A 240 -26.88 10.16 2.69
N ASP A 241 -28.18 9.91 2.54
CA ASP A 241 -28.86 8.80 3.22
C ASP A 241 -28.47 7.43 2.66
N ARG A 242 -28.00 7.40 1.41
CA ARG A 242 -27.57 6.19 0.70
C ARG A 242 -26.10 5.83 0.96
N LEU A 243 -25.26 6.79 1.39
CA LEU A 243 -23.84 6.56 1.62
C LEU A 243 -23.58 5.59 2.79
N VAL A 244 -22.54 4.77 2.65
CA VAL A 244 -22.23 3.70 3.59
C VAL A 244 -20.80 3.79 4.14
N ARG A 245 -20.50 3.08 5.21
CA ARG A 245 -19.15 3.00 5.74
C ARG A 245 -18.27 2.11 4.84
N MET A 246 -16.93 2.33 4.90
CA MET A 246 -15.95 1.68 4.03
C MET A 246 -14.75 1.16 4.82
N ARG A 247 -14.98 0.49 5.95
CA ARG A 247 -13.92 -0.22 6.68
C ARG A 247 -13.44 -1.40 5.85
N TYR A 248 -12.28 -1.92 6.16
CA TYR A 248 -11.73 -3.10 5.46
C TYR A 248 -12.73 -4.26 5.35
N GLY A 249 -13.45 -4.57 6.43
CA GLY A 249 -14.46 -5.65 6.40
C GLY A 249 -15.62 -5.38 5.44
N ASP A 250 -16.04 -4.13 5.29
CA ASP A 250 -17.10 -3.74 4.36
C ASP A 250 -16.62 -3.89 2.90
N LEU A 251 -15.39 -3.46 2.60
CA LEU A 251 -14.75 -3.63 1.30
C LEU A 251 -14.55 -5.13 0.97
N GLN A 252 -14.10 -5.91 1.94
CA GLN A 252 -13.94 -7.36 1.78
C GLN A 252 -15.26 -8.05 1.46
N TYR A 253 -16.32 -7.65 2.14
CA TYR A 253 -17.68 -8.16 1.85
C TYR A 253 -18.11 -7.80 0.43
N LEU A 254 -17.90 -6.56 0.00
CA LEU A 254 -18.23 -6.10 -1.34
C LEU A 254 -17.50 -6.93 -2.40
N PHE A 255 -16.20 -7.16 -2.23
CA PHE A 255 -15.39 -7.95 -3.17
C PHE A 255 -15.89 -9.40 -3.27
N LYS A 256 -16.26 -10.01 -2.15
CA LYS A 256 -16.85 -11.38 -2.15
C LYS A 256 -18.20 -11.40 -2.84
N LYS A 257 -19.06 -10.42 -2.56
CA LYS A 257 -20.41 -10.31 -3.15
C LYS A 257 -20.33 -10.12 -4.67
N HIS A 258 -19.35 -9.37 -5.15
CA HIS A 258 -19.14 -9.02 -6.55
C HIS A 258 -17.89 -9.69 -7.14
N ALA A 259 -17.57 -10.91 -6.68
CA ALA A 259 -16.50 -11.72 -7.28
C ALA A 259 -16.80 -12.05 -8.76
N ARG A 260 -18.09 -12.05 -9.15
CA ARG A 260 -18.56 -11.96 -10.53
C ARG A 260 -19.45 -10.74 -10.63
N LEU A 261 -19.13 -9.81 -11.51
CA LEU A 261 -19.91 -8.61 -11.74
C LEU A 261 -21.12 -8.92 -12.62
N ALA A 262 -22.30 -8.56 -12.12
CA ALA A 262 -23.50 -8.51 -12.94
C ALA A 262 -23.42 -7.37 -13.97
N ASP A 263 -24.16 -7.49 -15.08
CA ASP A 263 -24.16 -6.47 -16.15
C ASP A 263 -24.56 -5.08 -15.64
N GLN A 264 -25.51 -5.00 -14.72
CA GLN A 264 -25.91 -3.75 -14.08
C GLN A 264 -24.76 -3.11 -13.30
N ALA A 265 -23.99 -3.88 -12.53
CA ALA A 265 -22.84 -3.36 -11.79
C ALA A 265 -21.73 -2.88 -12.74
N ARG A 266 -21.56 -3.51 -13.90
CA ARG A 266 -20.64 -3.04 -14.95
C ARG A 266 -21.08 -1.69 -15.51
N GLN A 267 -22.37 -1.50 -15.79
CA GLN A 267 -22.92 -0.21 -16.23
C GLN A 267 -22.63 0.92 -15.22
N TRP A 268 -22.78 0.64 -13.92
CA TRP A 268 -22.45 1.64 -12.89
C TRP A 268 -20.97 2.01 -12.87
N ILE A 269 -20.10 1.04 -13.15
CA ILE A 269 -18.66 1.27 -13.26
C ILE A 269 -18.32 2.09 -14.51
N GLU A 270 -18.99 1.83 -15.63
CA GLU A 270 -18.85 2.60 -16.88
C GLU A 270 -19.27 4.06 -16.67
N LYS A 271 -20.42 4.33 -16.03
CA LYS A 271 -20.84 5.68 -15.62
C LYS A 271 -19.78 6.35 -14.73
N LEU A 272 -19.24 5.64 -13.75
CA LEU A 272 -18.17 6.17 -12.91
C LEU A 272 -16.94 6.54 -13.73
N ALA A 273 -16.56 5.74 -14.71
CA ALA A 273 -15.43 6.04 -15.58
C ALA A 273 -15.65 7.33 -16.38
N GLU A 274 -16.86 7.57 -16.91
CA GLU A 274 -17.22 8.82 -17.59
C GLU A 274 -17.09 10.05 -16.65
N VAL A 275 -17.53 9.92 -15.40
CA VAL A 275 -17.37 10.97 -14.39
C VAL A 275 -15.88 11.24 -14.11
N LEU A 276 -15.07 10.19 -13.98
CA LEU A 276 -13.63 10.32 -13.77
C LEU A 276 -12.91 10.93 -14.98
N ASP A 277 -13.34 10.62 -16.20
CA ASP A 277 -12.84 11.24 -17.43
C ASP A 277 -13.14 12.75 -17.45
N GLY A 278 -14.37 13.13 -17.11
CA GLY A 278 -14.76 14.53 -16.97
C GLY A 278 -13.90 15.29 -15.96
N LEU A 279 -13.70 14.70 -14.78
CA LEU A 279 -12.82 15.28 -13.75
C LEU A 279 -11.37 15.37 -14.23
N ASN A 280 -10.86 14.35 -14.93
CA ASN A 280 -9.51 14.35 -15.46
C ASN A 280 -9.28 15.43 -16.52
N ALA A 281 -10.29 15.72 -17.32
CA ALA A 281 -10.23 16.76 -18.33
C ALA A 281 -10.32 18.18 -17.74
N ALA A 282 -11.02 18.33 -16.61
CA ALA A 282 -11.30 19.63 -16.02
C ALA A 282 -10.21 20.13 -15.04
N PHE A 283 -9.56 19.22 -14.30
CA PHE A 283 -8.46 19.59 -13.40
C PHE A 283 -7.13 19.70 -14.13
N GLU A 284 -6.48 20.85 -14.08
CA GLU A 284 -5.14 21.06 -14.62
C GLU A 284 -4.09 20.19 -13.89
N ASP A 285 -4.20 20.15 -12.55
CA ASP A 285 -3.32 19.35 -11.68
C ASP A 285 -4.14 18.60 -10.60
N PRO A 286 -4.60 17.37 -10.86
CA PRO A 286 -5.24 16.56 -9.82
C PRO A 286 -4.35 16.24 -8.62
N GLY A 287 -3.04 16.52 -8.67
CA GLY A 287 -2.10 16.39 -7.56
C GLY A 287 -2.41 17.27 -6.34
N VAL A 288 -3.28 18.26 -6.49
CA VAL A 288 -3.83 19.09 -5.38
C VAL A 288 -4.58 18.23 -4.36
N PHE A 289 -5.17 17.13 -4.77
CA PHE A 289 -5.83 16.19 -3.87
C PHE A 289 -4.82 15.35 -3.08
N ARG A 290 -4.63 15.66 -1.81
CA ARG A 290 -3.67 14.97 -0.93
C ARG A 290 -4.33 14.01 0.07
N SER A 291 -5.64 13.87 0.05
CA SER A 291 -6.42 13.03 0.96
C SER A 291 -7.38 12.13 0.19
N GLN A 292 -7.38 10.82 0.50
CA GLN A 292 -8.35 9.88 -0.06
C GLN A 292 -9.80 10.30 0.23
N ALA A 293 -10.05 10.80 1.45
CA ALA A 293 -11.38 11.25 1.85
C ALA A 293 -11.87 12.44 1.03
N MET A 294 -10.96 13.34 0.63
CA MET A 294 -11.28 14.47 -0.24
C MET A 294 -11.62 14.01 -1.67
N VAL A 295 -10.74 13.18 -2.27
CA VAL A 295 -11.01 12.62 -3.61
C VAL A 295 -12.35 11.92 -3.62
N LEU A 296 -12.60 11.05 -2.63
CA LEU A 296 -13.88 10.35 -2.50
C LEU A 296 -15.06 11.32 -2.47
N SER A 297 -14.99 12.38 -1.65
CA SER A 297 -16.10 13.33 -1.50
C SER A 297 -16.39 14.09 -2.80
N VAL A 298 -15.35 14.48 -3.55
CA VAL A 298 -15.49 15.15 -4.84
C VAL A 298 -16.04 14.20 -5.90
N VAL A 299 -15.55 12.97 -5.97
CA VAL A 299 -16.05 11.98 -6.93
C VAL A 299 -17.51 11.61 -6.65
N VAL A 300 -17.90 11.47 -5.38
CA VAL A 300 -19.30 11.22 -4.99
C VAL A 300 -20.20 12.40 -5.38
N LEU A 301 -19.77 13.65 -5.15
CA LEU A 301 -20.51 14.82 -5.58
C LEU A 301 -20.64 14.89 -7.12
N ALA A 302 -19.53 14.64 -7.83
CA ALA A 302 -19.55 14.60 -9.29
C ALA A 302 -20.50 13.52 -9.83
N TYR A 303 -20.51 12.35 -9.22
CA TYR A 303 -21.41 11.26 -9.58
C TYR A 303 -22.88 11.60 -9.31
N ASP A 304 -23.20 12.23 -8.17
CA ASP A 304 -24.55 12.69 -7.84
C ASP A 304 -25.05 13.77 -8.82
N LEU A 305 -24.18 14.71 -9.20
CA LEU A 305 -24.50 15.71 -10.22
C LEU A 305 -24.70 15.08 -11.61
N TRP A 306 -23.90 14.06 -11.94
CA TRP A 306 -24.02 13.34 -13.21
C TRP A 306 -25.38 12.61 -13.30
N GLU A 307 -25.81 11.94 -12.22
CA GLU A 307 -27.12 11.29 -12.15
C GLU A 307 -28.31 12.28 -12.29
N GLN A 308 -28.08 13.55 -11.97
CA GLN A 308 -29.09 14.62 -12.06
C GLN A 308 -29.04 15.40 -13.38
N ASP A 309 -28.19 15.00 -14.34
CA ASP A 309 -27.88 15.77 -15.56
C ASP A 309 -27.38 17.22 -15.29
N GLU A 310 -26.74 17.41 -14.11
CA GLU A 310 -26.20 18.70 -13.66
C GLU A 310 -24.67 18.74 -13.60
N PHE A 311 -23.99 17.72 -14.08
CA PHE A 311 -22.56 17.62 -14.01
C PHE A 311 -21.87 18.49 -15.07
N ASP A 312 -21.31 19.62 -14.63
CA ASP A 312 -20.35 20.41 -15.38
C ASP A 312 -18.95 20.24 -14.75
N PRO A 313 -18.04 19.46 -15.38
CA PRO A 313 -16.71 19.19 -14.82
C PRO A 313 -15.88 20.46 -14.60
N ALA A 314 -15.96 21.45 -15.49
CA ALA A 314 -15.18 22.67 -15.41
C ALA A 314 -15.67 23.57 -14.27
N GLU A 315 -16.99 23.68 -14.10
CA GLU A 315 -17.61 24.42 -12.99
C GLU A 315 -17.23 23.76 -11.64
N LEU A 316 -17.34 22.43 -11.57
CA LEU A 316 -16.98 21.68 -10.35
C LEU A 316 -15.48 21.80 -10.02
N ALA A 317 -14.60 21.73 -11.02
CA ALA A 317 -13.16 21.90 -10.81
C ALA A 317 -12.84 23.28 -10.25
N THR A 318 -13.40 24.35 -10.83
CA THR A 318 -13.24 25.73 -10.35
C THR A 318 -13.65 25.86 -8.88
N PHE A 319 -14.83 25.34 -8.53
CA PHE A 319 -15.30 25.34 -7.14
C PHE A 319 -14.35 24.60 -6.21
N VAL A 320 -13.93 23.38 -6.59
CA VAL A 320 -13.10 22.54 -5.74
C VAL A 320 -11.71 23.15 -5.53
N GLU A 321 -11.12 23.80 -6.52
CA GLU A 321 -9.85 24.52 -6.38
C GLU A 321 -9.94 25.65 -5.37
N ILE A 322 -10.99 26.49 -5.48
CA ILE A 322 -11.27 27.57 -4.52
C ILE A 322 -11.50 26.99 -3.11
N TRP A 323 -12.30 25.93 -3.01
CA TRP A 323 -12.56 25.23 -1.75
C TRP A 323 -11.29 24.71 -1.09
N LEU A 324 -10.44 24.02 -1.85
CA LEU A 324 -9.18 23.44 -1.34
C LEU A 324 -8.21 24.53 -0.89
N GLU A 325 -8.11 25.61 -1.63
CA GLU A 325 -7.29 26.76 -1.24
C GLU A 325 -7.77 27.34 0.09
N ARG A 326 -9.06 27.61 0.22
CA ARG A 326 -9.65 28.18 1.43
C ARG A 326 -9.53 27.23 2.62
N LEU A 327 -9.80 25.95 2.41
CA LEU A 327 -9.60 24.90 3.41
C LEU A 327 -8.12 24.86 3.89
N GLY A 328 -7.16 24.90 2.97
CA GLY A 328 -5.75 24.94 3.29
C GLY A 328 -5.33 26.15 4.09
N GLN A 329 -5.88 27.31 3.78
CA GLN A 329 -5.66 28.56 4.54
C GLN A 329 -6.23 28.45 5.96
N GLN A 330 -7.46 27.93 6.11
CA GLN A 330 -8.13 27.78 7.40
C GLN A 330 -7.42 26.78 8.31
N VAL A 331 -6.99 25.64 7.77
CA VAL A 331 -6.25 24.63 8.53
C VAL A 331 -4.92 25.19 9.06
N LYS A 332 -4.22 26.03 8.29
CA LYS A 332 -2.99 26.69 8.74
C LYS A 332 -3.23 27.72 9.86
N LYS A 333 -4.35 28.42 9.85
CA LYS A 333 -4.71 29.42 10.87
C LYS A 333 -5.19 28.76 12.18
N GLY A 334 -5.68 27.53 12.12
CA GLY A 334 -6.11 26.74 13.27
C GLY A 334 -7.43 27.22 13.91
N LEU A 335 -7.73 26.70 15.11
CA LEU A 335 -8.98 26.88 15.84
C LEU A 335 -9.24 28.31 16.40
N ARG A 336 -8.29 29.22 16.30
CA ARG A 336 -8.42 30.62 16.80
C ARG A 336 -9.05 31.58 15.81
N TYR A 337 -9.74 31.05 14.84
CA TYR A 337 -10.41 31.87 13.86
C TYR A 337 -11.75 32.39 14.41
N ASP A 338 -12.16 33.57 13.98
CA ASP A 338 -13.33 34.33 14.44
C ASP A 338 -14.71 33.76 14.02
N GLY A 339 -14.77 32.46 13.74
CA GLY A 339 -16.02 31.74 13.42
C GLY A 339 -16.41 31.75 11.93
N GLN A 340 -15.83 32.61 11.12
CA GLN A 340 -16.24 32.84 9.73
C GLN A 340 -16.18 31.61 8.83
N TYR A 341 -15.18 30.72 9.07
CA TYR A 341 -14.98 29.47 8.31
C TYR A 341 -14.94 28.23 9.20
N GLU A 342 -15.67 28.25 10.30
CA GLU A 342 -15.71 27.12 11.25
C GLU A 342 -16.13 25.81 10.58
N TYR A 343 -17.05 25.89 9.62
CA TYR A 343 -17.51 24.75 8.83
C TYR A 343 -16.38 24.07 8.01
N LEU A 344 -15.35 24.80 7.58
CA LEU A 344 -14.18 24.22 6.91
C LEU A 344 -13.32 23.40 7.90
N LEU A 345 -13.23 23.83 9.16
CA LEU A 345 -12.57 23.04 10.19
C LEU A 345 -13.37 21.79 10.53
N GLU A 346 -14.69 21.88 10.61
CA GLU A 346 -15.57 20.73 10.80
C GLU A 346 -15.43 19.73 9.64
N PHE A 347 -15.43 20.22 8.40
CA PHE A 347 -15.16 19.38 7.24
C PHE A 347 -13.81 18.67 7.36
N ASN A 348 -12.76 19.41 7.74
CA ASN A 348 -11.42 18.83 7.92
C ASN A 348 -11.37 17.78 9.03
N LEU A 349 -12.13 17.92 10.10
CA LEU A 349 -12.26 16.87 11.13
C LEU A 349 -12.80 15.57 10.52
N HIS A 350 -13.81 15.63 9.67
CA HIS A 350 -14.36 14.48 8.97
C HIS A 350 -13.43 13.91 7.89
N VAL A 351 -12.46 14.68 7.39
CA VAL A 351 -11.40 14.20 6.50
C VAL A 351 -10.32 13.43 7.28
N THR A 352 -9.96 13.91 8.46
CA THR A 352 -8.81 13.41 9.24
C THR A 352 -9.18 12.36 10.28
N GLN A 353 -10.39 12.40 10.84
CA GLN A 353 -10.86 11.50 11.87
C GLN A 353 -11.99 10.62 11.36
N ALA A 354 -11.88 9.31 11.60
CA ALA A 354 -12.90 8.31 11.24
C ALA A 354 -13.43 8.45 9.80
N SER A 355 -12.60 8.84 8.87
CA SER A 355 -12.94 9.26 7.49
C SER A 355 -13.72 8.22 6.67
N VAL A 356 -13.65 6.94 7.06
CA VAL A 356 -14.35 5.81 6.42
C VAL A 356 -15.68 5.45 7.09
N GLU A 357 -16.00 6.10 8.22
CA GLU A 357 -17.26 5.87 8.92
C GLU A 357 -18.43 6.57 8.23
N ARG A 358 -19.61 5.94 8.26
CA ARG A 358 -20.81 6.46 7.61
C ARG A 358 -21.09 7.93 7.98
N LYS A 359 -21.02 8.28 9.27
CA LYS A 359 -21.26 9.66 9.72
C LYS A 359 -20.32 10.66 9.09
N ALA A 360 -19.02 10.36 9.06
CA ALA A 360 -18.03 11.28 8.45
C ALA A 360 -18.19 11.38 6.93
N VAL A 361 -18.53 10.27 6.26
CA VAL A 361 -18.79 10.25 4.81
C VAL A 361 -19.98 11.12 4.47
N ASN A 362 -21.12 10.94 5.17
CA ASN A 362 -22.34 11.69 4.97
C ASN A 362 -22.14 13.19 5.27
N SER A 363 -21.48 13.52 6.39
CA SER A 363 -21.21 14.91 6.74
C SER A 363 -20.40 15.62 5.66
N ARG A 364 -19.35 14.99 5.13
CA ARG A 364 -18.55 15.57 4.05
C ARG A 364 -19.37 15.74 2.77
N ALA A 365 -20.13 14.73 2.37
CA ALA A 365 -20.97 14.80 1.17
C ALA A 365 -21.98 15.93 1.26
N LYS A 366 -22.68 16.03 2.41
CA LYS A 366 -23.64 17.08 2.68
C LYS A 366 -23.01 18.47 2.63
N MET A 367 -21.93 18.67 3.38
CA MET A 367 -21.26 19.98 3.46
C MET A 367 -20.75 20.43 2.09
N LEU A 368 -20.15 19.52 1.31
CA LEU A 368 -19.61 19.85 -0.02
C LEU A 368 -20.75 20.15 -1.01
N LYS A 369 -21.85 19.39 -0.98
CA LYS A 369 -23.02 19.61 -1.84
C LYS A 369 -23.69 20.94 -1.53
N GLU A 370 -23.96 21.25 -0.26
CA GLU A 370 -24.56 22.52 0.17
C GLU A 370 -23.69 23.70 -0.22
N GLU A 371 -22.39 23.59 -0.07
CA GLU A 371 -21.47 24.67 -0.40
C GLU A 371 -21.34 24.88 -1.91
N PHE A 372 -21.28 23.80 -2.69
CA PHE A 372 -21.29 23.89 -4.15
C PHE A 372 -22.56 24.54 -4.65
N ALA A 373 -23.72 24.15 -4.12
CA ALA A 373 -25.00 24.76 -4.49
C ALA A 373 -25.10 26.26 -4.12
N ALA A 374 -24.50 26.67 -2.99
CA ALA A 374 -24.42 28.07 -2.59
C ALA A 374 -23.46 28.86 -3.50
N TRP A 375 -22.28 28.32 -3.75
CA TRP A 375 -21.28 28.94 -4.63
C TRP A 375 -21.79 29.08 -6.06
N ARG A 376 -22.48 28.07 -6.61
CA ARG A 376 -23.10 28.14 -7.94
C ARG A 376 -24.06 29.32 -8.09
N LYS A 377 -24.72 29.74 -7.00
CA LYS A 377 -25.65 30.88 -7.00
C LYS A 377 -24.98 32.23 -6.81
N THR A 378 -23.92 32.30 -6.04
CA THR A 378 -23.32 33.55 -5.57
C THR A 378 -21.95 33.83 -6.20
N GLY A 379 -21.26 32.81 -6.70
CA GLY A 379 -19.88 32.88 -7.20
C GLY A 379 -18.83 32.92 -6.08
N VAL A 380 -19.23 32.92 -4.80
CA VAL A 380 -18.34 33.02 -3.64
C VAL A 380 -18.65 31.95 -2.58
N LEU A 381 -17.65 31.54 -1.83
CA LEU A 381 -17.84 30.63 -0.68
C LEU A 381 -18.50 31.36 0.49
N ARG A 382 -19.23 30.62 1.31
CA ARG A 382 -19.76 31.17 2.58
C ARG A 382 -18.61 31.74 3.44
N GLY A 383 -18.81 32.92 3.97
CA GLY A 383 -17.82 33.66 4.73
C GLY A 383 -16.99 34.65 3.90
N ASP A 384 -16.96 34.54 2.58
CA ASP A 384 -16.34 35.54 1.70
C ASP A 384 -17.30 36.72 1.46
N ASP A 385 -18.61 36.54 1.62
CA ASP A 385 -19.63 37.55 1.43
C ASP A 385 -19.51 38.75 2.39
N GLU A 386 -18.98 38.53 3.59
CA GLU A 386 -18.83 39.58 4.60
C GLU A 386 -17.62 40.49 4.33
N VAL A 387 -16.58 39.93 3.66
CA VAL A 387 -15.37 40.69 3.28
C VAL A 387 -15.65 41.66 2.12
N VAL A 388 -16.60 41.34 1.24
CA VAL A 388 -16.96 42.17 0.09
C VAL A 388 -17.86 43.37 0.50
N ARG A 389 -18.50 43.29 1.69
CA ARG A 389 -19.40 44.33 2.22
C ARG A 389 -18.75 45.25 3.26
N SER A 390 -17.51 45.00 3.66
CA SER A 390 -16.69 45.83 4.56
C SER A 390 -15.63 46.60 3.75
#